data_79f33e22e3b6892cc574f25484f3be4e
#
_entry.id   79f33e22e3b6892cc574f25484f3be4e
#
_cell.length_a   1.000
_cell.length_b   1.000
_cell.length_c   1.000
_cell.angle_alpha   90.00
_cell.angle_beta   90.00
_cell.angle_gamma   90.00
#
_symmetry.space_group_name_H-M   'P 1'
#
loop_
_entity.id
_entity.type
_entity.pdbx_description
1 polymer ?
#
loop_
_entity_poly.entity_id
_entity_poly.type
_entity_poly.pdbx_seq_one_letter_code
_entity_poly.pdbx_strand_id
1 'polypeptide(L)'
;MIWHTFFQPFIEFGFMRRALVVCLALSLSTTMLGVFLLLRRMSLMGDALSHAILPGVAVGYLLSGMSLLAMTLGGFIAGIVVALVAGWVSRRTPLKEDASFAGFYLGSLALGVTLVSLRGSSVDLLHLLFGSILAVDRDAALFVSGVASLTLLCIALCYRGLVSEAFDSAWLQVNHRRLPALLHGLFLALLVLNLVAGFQVLGTLMAVGVMMLPAVAARCWARTLPGILLLAAGMGALCAWLGLSLSWAISLPAGPAIVLTVSALFFVSLFFGTRSRLLVGWRTLMG
;
A
#
# COMPACT_ATOMS: atom_id res chain seq x y z
N MET A 1 -4.46 33.08 6.62
CA MET A 1 -5.23 32.16 5.78
C MET A 1 -4.52 30.79 5.64
N ILE A 2 -3.27 30.72 5.15
CA ILE A 2 -2.53 29.44 4.99
C ILE A 2 -2.35 28.71 6.34
N TRP A 3 -2.00 29.40 7.41
CA TRP A 3 -1.83 28.80 8.74
C TRP A 3 -3.11 28.10 9.27
N HIS A 4 -4.27 28.75 9.10
CA HIS A 4 -5.55 28.20 9.54
C HIS A 4 -5.98 26.93 8.78
N THR A 5 -5.56 26.78 7.54
CA THR A 5 -5.93 25.62 6.70
C THR A 5 -4.97 24.45 6.86
N PHE A 6 -3.65 24.73 6.98
CA PHE A 6 -2.63 23.68 6.89
C PHE A 6 -2.06 23.22 8.23
N PHE A 7 -2.17 24.03 9.30
CA PHE A 7 -1.56 23.68 10.59
C PHE A 7 -2.57 23.67 11.74
N GLN A 8 -3.48 24.62 11.79
CA GLN A 8 -4.43 24.77 12.90
C GLN A 8 -5.28 23.52 13.13
N PRO A 9 -5.84 22.83 12.11
CA PRO A 9 -6.67 21.65 12.31
C PRO A 9 -5.95 20.50 13.04
N PHE A 10 -4.64 20.36 12.80
CA PHE A 10 -3.82 19.32 13.42
C PHE A 10 -3.43 19.64 14.87
N ILE A 11 -3.48 20.92 15.27
CA ILE A 11 -3.19 21.36 16.62
C ILE A 11 -4.46 21.28 17.48
N GLU A 12 -5.60 21.75 16.96
CA GLU A 12 -6.86 21.86 17.70
C GLU A 12 -7.61 20.53 17.79
N PHE A 13 -7.61 19.72 16.70
CA PHE A 13 -8.42 18.51 16.65
C PHE A 13 -7.58 17.23 16.83
N GLY A 14 -7.86 16.51 17.93
CA GLY A 14 -7.16 15.24 18.23
C GLY A 14 -7.36 14.15 17.19
N PHE A 15 -8.51 14.09 16.51
CA PHE A 15 -8.75 13.13 15.43
C PHE A 15 -7.92 13.42 14.19
N MET A 16 -7.75 14.70 13.81
CA MET A 16 -6.90 15.09 12.70
C MET A 16 -5.42 14.74 12.95
N ARG A 17 -4.96 14.91 14.18
CA ARG A 17 -3.60 14.53 14.58
C ARG A 17 -3.38 13.03 14.50
N ARG A 18 -4.35 12.21 14.97
CA ARG A 18 -4.28 10.75 14.82
C ARG A 18 -4.30 10.32 13.36
N ALA A 19 -5.20 10.89 12.55
CA ALA A 19 -5.25 10.66 11.12
C ALA A 19 -3.92 10.95 10.43
N LEU A 20 -3.29 12.09 10.76
CA LEU A 20 -1.98 12.47 10.21
C LEU A 20 -0.89 11.47 10.60
N VAL A 21 -0.80 11.09 11.88
CA VAL A 21 0.21 10.12 12.34
C VAL A 21 0.07 8.79 11.62
N VAL A 22 -1.16 8.28 11.48
CA VAL A 22 -1.44 7.03 10.78
C VAL A 22 -1.09 7.12 9.30
N CYS A 23 -1.48 8.20 8.62
CA CYS A 23 -1.13 8.42 7.22
C CYS A 23 0.38 8.51 7.01
N LEU A 24 1.10 9.22 7.87
CA LEU A 24 2.55 9.32 7.80
C LEU A 24 3.22 7.96 8.04
N ALA A 25 2.78 7.23 9.07
CA ALA A 25 3.31 5.90 9.37
C ALA A 25 3.11 4.93 8.19
N LEU A 26 1.89 4.87 7.65
CA LEU A 26 1.60 4.04 6.48
C LEU A 26 2.35 4.50 5.24
N SER A 27 2.37 5.80 4.94
CA SER A 27 3.08 6.29 3.76
C SER A 27 4.56 5.94 3.81
N LEU A 28 5.23 6.06 4.96
CA LEU A 28 6.63 5.70 5.12
C LEU A 28 6.87 4.20 4.88
N SER A 29 6.06 3.33 5.46
CA SER A 29 6.25 1.87 5.35
C SER A 29 5.80 1.32 4.00
N THR A 30 4.61 1.71 3.53
CA THR A 30 4.02 1.16 2.31
C THR A 30 4.72 1.65 1.04
N THR A 31 5.17 2.90 0.98
CA THR A 31 5.90 3.41 -0.20
C THR A 31 7.23 2.70 -0.40
N MET A 32 7.94 2.33 0.68
CA MET A 32 9.15 1.53 0.57
C MET A 32 8.86 0.14 0.00
N LEU A 33 7.79 -0.53 0.45
CA LEU A 33 7.33 -1.80 -0.12
C LEU A 33 6.93 -1.63 -1.59
N GLY A 34 6.25 -0.53 -1.94
CA GLY A 34 5.90 -0.17 -3.31
C GLY A 34 7.13 -0.04 -4.23
N VAL A 35 8.23 0.54 -3.74
CA VAL A 35 9.49 0.60 -4.50
C VAL A 35 10.04 -0.80 -4.77
N PHE A 36 10.02 -1.71 -3.79
CA PHE A 36 10.45 -3.09 -4.00
C PHE A 36 9.53 -3.86 -4.97
N LEU A 37 8.21 -3.63 -4.93
CA LEU A 37 7.27 -4.19 -5.91
C LEU A 37 7.60 -3.74 -7.34
N LEU A 38 7.91 -2.45 -7.52
CA LEU A 38 8.33 -1.90 -8.81
C LEU A 38 9.64 -2.53 -9.32
N LEU A 39 10.61 -2.75 -8.42
CA LEU A 39 11.88 -3.39 -8.78
C LEU A 39 11.67 -4.84 -9.24
N ARG A 40 10.76 -5.55 -8.61
CA ARG A 40 10.39 -6.93 -8.95
C ARG A 40 9.46 -7.03 -10.16
N ARG A 41 9.03 -5.90 -10.75
CA ARG A 41 8.06 -5.82 -11.85
C ARG A 41 6.69 -6.42 -11.51
N MET A 42 6.30 -6.36 -10.24
CA MET A 42 5.06 -6.92 -9.69
C MET A 42 4.10 -5.81 -9.23
N SER A 43 3.98 -4.74 -10.00
CA SER A 43 3.21 -3.55 -9.62
C SER A 43 1.71 -3.82 -9.39
N LEU A 44 1.11 -4.76 -10.12
CA LEU A 44 -0.29 -5.12 -9.98
C LEU A 44 -0.56 -6.03 -8.77
N MET A 45 0.48 -6.63 -8.20
CA MET A 45 0.35 -7.54 -7.05
C MET A 45 -0.19 -6.83 -5.80
N GLY A 46 0.17 -5.56 -5.58
CA GLY A 46 -0.35 -4.78 -4.47
C GLY A 46 -1.86 -4.62 -4.52
N ASP A 47 -2.40 -4.32 -5.70
CA ASP A 47 -3.84 -4.20 -5.94
C ASP A 47 -4.54 -5.56 -5.80
N ALA A 48 -4.00 -6.60 -6.43
CA ALA A 48 -4.54 -7.95 -6.32
C ALA A 48 -4.61 -8.45 -4.86
N LEU A 49 -3.55 -8.23 -4.07
CA LEU A 49 -3.53 -8.64 -2.67
C LEU A 49 -4.47 -7.81 -1.78
N SER A 50 -4.67 -6.53 -2.06
CA SER A 50 -5.60 -5.70 -1.30
C SER A 50 -7.04 -6.23 -1.38
N HIS A 51 -7.44 -6.75 -2.52
CA HIS A 51 -8.74 -7.40 -2.69
C HIS A 51 -8.77 -8.85 -2.19
N ALA A 52 -7.64 -9.56 -2.24
CA ALA A 52 -7.52 -10.92 -1.72
C ALA A 52 -7.71 -11.02 -0.20
N ILE A 53 -7.49 -9.94 0.52
CA ILE A 53 -7.68 -9.84 1.97
C ILE A 53 -9.16 -9.82 2.37
N LEU A 54 -10.06 -9.33 1.51
CA LEU A 54 -11.47 -9.09 1.81
C LEU A 54 -12.22 -10.31 2.39
N PRO A 55 -12.13 -11.53 1.84
CA PRO A 55 -12.84 -12.68 2.41
C PRO A 55 -12.41 -12.98 3.83
N GLY A 56 -11.11 -12.85 4.13
CA GLY A 56 -10.59 -13.08 5.47
C GLY A 56 -11.07 -12.04 6.48
N VAL A 57 -11.08 -10.77 6.10
CA VAL A 57 -11.65 -9.69 6.91
C VAL A 57 -13.14 -9.93 7.13
N ALA A 58 -13.89 -10.34 6.09
CA ALA A 58 -15.30 -10.67 6.18
C ALA A 58 -15.55 -11.83 7.16
N VAL A 59 -14.77 -12.91 7.08
CA VAL A 59 -14.86 -14.03 8.02
C VAL A 59 -14.54 -13.58 9.44
N GLY A 60 -13.49 -12.79 9.65
CA GLY A 60 -13.15 -12.21 10.96
C GLY A 60 -14.30 -11.40 11.55
N TYR A 61 -14.93 -10.55 10.72
CA TYR A 61 -16.13 -9.81 11.10
C TYR A 61 -17.32 -10.70 11.45
N LEU A 62 -17.55 -11.75 10.67
CA LEU A 62 -18.65 -12.69 10.89
C LEU A 62 -18.51 -13.48 12.20
N LEU A 63 -17.28 -13.81 12.61
CA LEU A 63 -17.00 -14.60 13.81
C LEU A 63 -17.00 -13.76 15.10
N SER A 64 -16.45 -12.55 15.06
CA SER A 64 -16.16 -11.75 16.26
C SER A 64 -16.71 -10.32 16.20
N GLY A 65 -17.55 -9.99 15.22
CA GLY A 65 -18.06 -8.64 15.02
C GLY A 65 -16.95 -7.65 14.62
N MET A 66 -17.07 -6.41 15.09
CA MET A 66 -16.12 -5.31 14.79
C MET A 66 -14.79 -5.42 15.57
N SER A 67 -14.30 -6.62 15.82
CA SER A 67 -13.03 -6.83 16.51
C SER A 67 -11.86 -6.58 15.56
N LEU A 68 -11.04 -5.56 15.87
CA LEU A 68 -9.82 -5.19 15.12
C LEU A 68 -8.90 -6.40 14.94
N LEU A 69 -8.67 -7.17 16.00
CA LEU A 69 -7.79 -8.34 15.98
C LEU A 69 -8.31 -9.45 15.06
N ALA A 70 -9.60 -9.79 15.15
CA ALA A 70 -10.17 -10.86 14.34
C ALA A 70 -10.17 -10.52 12.85
N MET A 71 -10.52 -9.29 12.50
CA MET A 71 -10.48 -8.79 11.12
C MET A 71 -9.06 -8.75 10.58
N THR A 72 -8.09 -8.31 11.40
CA THR A 72 -6.66 -8.28 11.02
C THR A 72 -6.12 -9.68 10.76
N LEU A 73 -6.34 -10.61 11.70
CA LEU A 73 -5.86 -11.98 11.56
C LEU A 73 -6.52 -12.69 10.38
N GLY A 74 -7.82 -12.52 10.20
CA GLY A 74 -8.55 -13.08 9.06
C GLY A 74 -8.00 -12.55 7.74
N GLY A 75 -7.85 -11.24 7.61
CA GLY A 75 -7.27 -10.61 6.42
C GLY A 75 -5.83 -11.04 6.15
N PHE A 76 -4.99 -11.10 7.19
CA PHE A 76 -3.61 -11.54 7.07
C PHE A 76 -3.50 -12.99 6.60
N ILE A 77 -4.26 -13.90 7.20
CA ILE A 77 -4.27 -15.31 6.81
C ILE A 77 -4.75 -15.46 5.36
N ALA A 78 -5.86 -14.81 4.98
CA ALA A 78 -6.37 -14.86 3.61
C ALA A 78 -5.36 -14.30 2.60
N GLY A 79 -4.75 -13.16 2.87
CA GLY A 79 -3.74 -12.56 2.00
C GLY A 79 -2.52 -13.46 1.82
N ILE A 80 -2.01 -14.06 2.89
CA ILE A 80 -0.88 -15.00 2.82
C ILE A 80 -1.27 -16.27 2.05
N VAL A 81 -2.45 -16.84 2.30
CA VAL A 81 -2.93 -18.03 1.57
C VAL A 81 -3.01 -17.74 0.07
N VAL A 82 -3.62 -16.62 -0.32
CA VAL A 82 -3.71 -16.24 -1.75
C VAL A 82 -2.33 -15.99 -2.34
N ALA A 83 -1.44 -15.29 -1.64
CA ALA A 83 -0.08 -15.05 -2.11
C ALA A 83 0.70 -16.36 -2.33
N LEU A 84 0.62 -17.30 -1.39
CA LEU A 84 1.29 -18.60 -1.49
C LEU A 84 0.70 -19.48 -2.60
N VAL A 85 -0.63 -19.55 -2.69
CA VAL A 85 -1.32 -20.35 -3.71
C VAL A 85 -1.08 -19.80 -5.10
N ALA A 86 -1.22 -18.48 -5.30
CA ALA A 86 -0.94 -17.82 -6.58
C ALA A 86 0.52 -18.02 -7.01
N GLY A 87 1.47 -17.84 -6.10
CA GLY A 87 2.88 -18.09 -6.36
C GLY A 87 3.21 -19.59 -6.61
N TRP A 88 2.49 -20.52 -6.00
CA TRP A 88 2.62 -21.93 -6.27
C TRP A 88 2.08 -22.31 -7.65
N VAL A 89 0.91 -21.77 -8.02
CA VAL A 89 0.30 -21.99 -9.34
C VAL A 89 1.18 -21.44 -10.45
N SER A 90 1.72 -20.22 -10.31
CA SER A 90 2.59 -19.61 -11.32
C SER A 90 3.86 -20.43 -11.57
N ARG A 91 4.37 -21.16 -10.55
CA ARG A 91 5.54 -22.04 -10.69
C ARG A 91 5.23 -23.41 -11.31
N ARG A 92 3.96 -23.84 -11.27
CA ARG A 92 3.51 -25.14 -11.79
C ARG A 92 2.80 -25.06 -13.14
N THR A 93 2.45 -23.85 -13.58
CA THR A 93 1.73 -23.61 -14.83
C THR A 93 2.52 -22.63 -15.71
N PRO A 94 2.28 -22.57 -17.02
CA PRO A 94 2.90 -21.59 -17.91
C PRO A 94 2.32 -20.18 -17.72
N LEU A 95 1.47 -19.97 -16.73
CA LEU A 95 0.88 -18.67 -16.43
C LEU A 95 1.92 -17.73 -15.82
N LYS A 96 1.93 -16.50 -16.29
CA LYS A 96 2.71 -15.43 -15.65
C LYS A 96 2.15 -15.16 -14.26
N GLU A 97 3.00 -14.74 -13.35
CA GLU A 97 2.66 -14.48 -11.95
C GLU A 97 1.50 -13.49 -11.82
N ASP A 98 1.51 -12.40 -12.60
CA ASP A 98 0.43 -11.40 -12.64
C ASP A 98 -0.93 -12.00 -13.06
N ALA A 99 -0.95 -12.92 -14.03
CA ALA A 99 -2.19 -13.56 -14.48
C ALA A 99 -2.75 -14.52 -13.41
N SER A 100 -1.87 -15.24 -12.71
CA SER A 100 -2.26 -16.08 -11.58
C SER A 100 -2.88 -15.25 -10.46
N PHE A 101 -2.22 -14.16 -10.06
CA PHE A 101 -2.76 -13.24 -9.05
C PHE A 101 -4.10 -12.64 -9.46
N ALA A 102 -4.29 -12.25 -10.74
CA ALA A 102 -5.54 -11.68 -11.23
C ALA A 102 -6.72 -12.66 -11.06
N GLY A 103 -6.53 -13.93 -11.37
CA GLY A 103 -7.57 -14.96 -11.19
C GLY A 103 -7.96 -15.16 -9.72
N PHE A 104 -6.96 -15.26 -8.84
CA PHE A 104 -7.21 -15.45 -7.40
C PHE A 104 -7.84 -14.22 -6.75
N TYR A 105 -7.43 -13.00 -7.14
CA TYR A 105 -8.01 -11.80 -6.55
C TYR A 105 -9.47 -11.60 -6.94
N LEU A 106 -9.82 -11.84 -8.20
CA LEU A 106 -11.22 -11.75 -8.65
C LEU A 106 -12.12 -12.75 -7.91
N GLY A 107 -11.66 -13.98 -7.78
CA GLY A 107 -12.36 -15.01 -7.00
C GLY A 107 -12.50 -14.63 -5.52
N SER A 108 -11.43 -14.11 -4.91
CA SER A 108 -11.45 -13.63 -3.53
C SER A 108 -12.37 -12.44 -3.34
N LEU A 109 -12.35 -11.47 -4.25
CA LEU A 109 -13.24 -10.31 -4.20
C LEU A 109 -14.71 -10.74 -4.26
N ALA A 110 -15.07 -11.60 -5.21
CA ALA A 110 -16.42 -12.13 -5.35
C ALA A 110 -16.86 -12.88 -4.08
N LEU A 111 -15.99 -13.72 -3.51
CA LEU A 111 -16.24 -14.47 -2.28
C LEU A 111 -16.40 -13.53 -1.08
N GLY A 112 -15.55 -12.51 -0.94
CA GLY A 112 -15.63 -11.52 0.14
C GLY A 112 -16.94 -10.73 0.10
N VAL A 113 -17.32 -10.23 -1.07
CA VAL A 113 -18.59 -9.50 -1.27
C VAL A 113 -19.78 -10.41 -0.99
N THR A 114 -19.76 -11.66 -1.44
CA THR A 114 -20.83 -12.63 -1.20
C THR A 114 -21.00 -12.91 0.30
N LEU A 115 -19.88 -13.11 1.03
CA LEU A 115 -19.92 -13.37 2.47
C LEU A 115 -20.52 -12.19 3.26
N VAL A 116 -20.16 -10.97 2.90
CA VAL A 116 -20.73 -9.76 3.52
C VAL A 116 -22.22 -9.64 3.21
N SER A 117 -22.62 -9.92 1.97
CA SER A 117 -24.03 -9.82 1.51
C SER A 117 -24.96 -10.86 2.18
N LEU A 118 -24.47 -12.07 2.48
CA LEU A 118 -25.27 -13.14 3.09
C LEU A 118 -25.87 -12.77 4.46
N ARG A 119 -25.23 -11.88 5.20
CA ARG A 119 -25.71 -11.48 6.53
C ARG A 119 -26.66 -10.28 6.52
N GLY A 120 -27.00 -9.74 5.34
CA GLY A 120 -27.93 -8.62 5.20
C GLY A 120 -27.47 -7.34 5.94
N SER A 121 -26.21 -7.27 6.35
CA SER A 121 -25.64 -6.06 6.94
C SER A 121 -25.45 -5.04 5.82
N SER A 122 -26.07 -3.87 5.97
CA SER A 122 -25.78 -2.68 5.20
C SER A 122 -24.38 -2.13 5.52
N VAL A 123 -23.35 -3.02 5.52
CA VAL A 123 -21.96 -2.56 5.54
C VAL A 123 -21.78 -1.84 4.22
N ASP A 124 -21.73 -0.54 4.31
CA ASP A 124 -21.64 0.32 3.14
C ASP A 124 -20.34 -0.06 2.41
N LEU A 125 -20.46 -0.68 1.25
CA LEU A 125 -19.32 -1.07 0.40
C LEU A 125 -18.41 0.14 0.14
N LEU A 126 -18.99 1.34 0.11
CA LEU A 126 -18.24 2.59 0.02
C LEU A 126 -17.33 2.79 1.24
N HIS A 127 -17.80 2.44 2.43
CA HIS A 127 -16.99 2.54 3.65
C HIS A 127 -15.82 1.56 3.66
N LEU A 128 -16.00 0.37 3.09
CA LEU A 128 -14.96 -0.63 2.90
C LEU A 128 -13.90 -0.18 1.86
N LEU A 129 -14.32 0.50 0.79
CA LEU A 129 -13.43 0.95 -0.28
C LEU A 129 -12.64 2.20 0.09
N PHE A 130 -13.29 3.15 0.75
CA PHE A 130 -12.69 4.47 1.04
C PHE A 130 -12.21 4.64 2.49
N GLY A 131 -12.53 3.68 3.37
CA GLY A 131 -12.14 3.74 4.78
C GLY A 131 -12.76 4.91 5.55
N SER A 132 -12.42 5.04 6.82
CA SER A 132 -12.83 6.15 7.69
C SER A 132 -11.65 6.71 8.48
N ILE A 133 -10.71 7.29 7.75
CA ILE A 133 -9.46 7.79 8.33
C ILE A 133 -9.66 8.81 9.45
N LEU A 134 -10.72 9.61 9.39
CA LEU A 134 -11.03 10.61 10.41
C LEU A 134 -11.66 10.00 11.67
N ALA A 135 -12.17 8.77 11.58
CA ALA A 135 -12.76 8.02 12.70
C ALA A 135 -11.78 7.03 13.36
N VAL A 136 -10.47 7.19 13.13
CA VAL A 136 -9.45 6.27 13.65
C VAL A 136 -9.35 6.38 15.17
N ASP A 137 -9.58 5.24 15.83
CA ASP A 137 -9.39 5.08 17.25
C ASP A 137 -7.91 5.04 17.64
N ARG A 138 -7.64 5.22 18.93
CA ARG A 138 -6.28 5.17 19.46
C ARG A 138 -5.63 3.80 19.24
N ASP A 139 -6.38 2.74 19.42
CA ASP A 139 -5.89 1.36 19.28
C ASP A 139 -5.53 1.04 17.82
N ALA A 140 -6.36 1.46 16.87
CA ALA A 140 -6.06 1.34 15.45
C ALA A 140 -4.81 2.17 15.05
N ALA A 141 -4.66 3.38 15.59
CA ALA A 141 -3.48 4.21 15.34
C ALA A 141 -2.20 3.57 15.91
N LEU A 142 -2.25 2.99 17.10
CA LEU A 142 -1.13 2.26 17.69
C LEU A 142 -0.78 1.01 16.90
N PHE A 143 -1.78 0.24 16.46
CA PHE A 143 -1.60 -0.93 15.64
C PHE A 143 -0.90 -0.59 14.32
N VAL A 144 -1.41 0.40 13.58
CA VAL A 144 -0.81 0.83 12.30
C VAL A 144 0.61 1.35 12.48
N SER A 145 0.84 2.15 13.51
CA SER A 145 2.19 2.67 13.83
C SER A 145 3.15 1.53 14.20
N GLY A 146 2.68 0.51 14.91
CA GLY A 146 3.42 -0.70 15.23
C GLY A 146 3.80 -1.50 13.98
N VAL A 147 2.83 -1.72 13.08
CA VAL A 147 3.06 -2.39 11.78
C VAL A 147 4.07 -1.62 10.92
N ALA A 148 3.93 -0.31 10.84
CA ALA A 148 4.85 0.54 10.10
C ALA A 148 6.27 0.48 10.68
N SER A 149 6.41 0.56 11.99
CA SER A 149 7.71 0.47 12.68
C SER A 149 8.36 -0.90 12.46
N LEU A 150 7.59 -1.98 12.59
CA LEU A 150 8.06 -3.34 12.32
C LEU A 150 8.54 -3.47 10.88
N THR A 151 7.77 -2.95 9.92
CA THR A 151 8.11 -3.01 8.50
C THR A 151 9.39 -2.25 8.19
N LEU A 152 9.54 -1.03 8.72
CA LEU A 152 10.75 -0.22 8.54
C LEU A 152 11.97 -0.91 9.15
N LEU A 153 11.82 -1.50 10.34
CA LEU A 153 12.87 -2.25 11.00
C LEU A 153 13.29 -3.48 10.18
N CYS A 154 12.31 -4.28 9.70
CA CYS A 154 12.58 -5.45 8.87
C CYS A 154 13.26 -5.07 7.55
N ILE A 155 12.80 -4.00 6.89
CA ILE A 155 13.44 -3.49 5.67
C ILE A 155 14.88 -3.04 5.97
N ALA A 156 15.12 -2.33 7.05
CA ALA A 156 16.46 -1.85 7.42
C ALA A 156 17.41 -3.02 7.71
N LEU A 157 16.98 -4.01 8.47
CA LEU A 157 17.79 -5.19 8.82
C LEU A 157 18.06 -6.09 7.60
N CYS A 158 17.04 -6.32 6.77
CA CYS A 158 17.12 -7.21 5.60
C CYS A 158 17.43 -6.47 4.30
N TYR A 159 17.77 -5.18 4.34
CA TYR A 159 17.94 -4.33 3.16
C TYR A 159 18.80 -4.95 2.07
N ARG A 160 20.03 -5.39 2.42
CA ARG A 160 20.94 -6.01 1.46
C ARG A 160 20.37 -7.27 0.83
N GLY A 161 19.73 -8.13 1.63
CA GLY A 161 19.11 -9.35 1.16
C GLY A 161 17.93 -9.08 0.23
N LEU A 162 17.05 -8.14 0.60
CA LEU A 162 15.89 -7.75 -0.21
C LEU A 162 16.31 -7.13 -1.55
N VAL A 163 17.36 -6.33 -1.56
CA VAL A 163 17.93 -5.75 -2.79
C VAL A 163 18.50 -6.85 -3.67
N SER A 164 19.34 -7.72 -3.13
CA SER A 164 19.93 -8.83 -3.89
C SER A 164 18.87 -9.76 -4.47
N GLU A 165 17.84 -10.07 -3.71
CA GLU A 165 16.74 -10.92 -4.17
C GLU A 165 15.88 -10.23 -5.26
N ALA A 166 15.69 -8.89 -5.15
CA ALA A 166 14.93 -8.13 -6.15
C ALA A 166 15.67 -7.97 -7.50
N PHE A 167 17.02 -7.94 -7.50
CA PHE A 167 17.81 -7.77 -8.73
C PHE A 167 18.23 -9.10 -9.34
N ASP A 168 18.66 -10.06 -8.54
CA ASP A 168 19.16 -11.36 -9.02
C ASP A 168 18.88 -12.47 -8.01
N SER A 169 17.67 -12.99 -8.05
CA SER A 169 17.25 -14.11 -7.22
C SER A 169 17.96 -15.41 -7.55
N ALA A 170 18.41 -15.58 -8.83
CA ALA A 170 19.11 -16.79 -9.27
C ALA A 170 20.52 -16.85 -8.65
N TRP A 171 21.26 -15.75 -8.66
CA TRP A 171 22.57 -15.66 -8.02
C TRP A 171 22.48 -15.95 -6.50
N LEU A 172 21.47 -15.41 -5.86
CA LEU A 172 21.25 -15.62 -4.43
C LEU A 172 20.91 -17.10 -4.11
N GLN A 173 20.19 -17.79 -4.99
CA GLN A 173 19.88 -19.22 -4.85
C GLN A 173 21.10 -20.12 -4.96
N VAL A 174 22.09 -19.77 -5.80
CA VAL A 174 23.34 -20.50 -5.93
C VAL A 174 24.17 -20.43 -4.65
N ASN A 175 24.24 -19.25 -4.03
CA ASN A 175 25.01 -19.04 -2.80
C ASN A 175 24.29 -19.53 -1.55
N HIS A 176 22.97 -19.35 -1.47
CA HIS A 176 22.16 -19.66 -0.30
C HIS A 176 20.81 -20.26 -0.71
N ARG A 177 20.69 -21.58 -0.69
CA ARG A 177 19.49 -22.30 -1.19
C ARG A 177 18.17 -21.90 -0.57
N ARG A 178 18.13 -21.51 0.71
CA ARG A 178 16.88 -21.17 1.43
C ARG A 178 16.65 -19.67 1.61
N LEU A 179 17.67 -18.87 1.52
CA LEU A 179 17.61 -17.43 1.81
C LEU A 179 16.66 -16.66 0.88
N PRO A 180 16.63 -16.88 -0.46
CA PRO A 180 15.70 -16.19 -1.34
C PRO A 180 14.24 -16.48 -1.01
N ALA A 181 13.90 -17.74 -0.71
CA ALA A 181 12.55 -18.11 -0.33
C ALA A 181 12.10 -17.47 0.98
N LEU A 182 13.00 -17.36 1.96
CA LEU A 182 12.73 -16.68 3.23
C LEU A 182 12.55 -15.17 3.04
N LEU A 183 13.40 -14.53 2.25
CA LEU A 183 13.30 -13.09 1.97
C LEU A 183 12.05 -12.76 1.17
N HIS A 184 11.71 -13.58 0.18
CA HIS A 184 10.46 -13.44 -0.57
C HIS A 184 9.24 -13.61 0.33
N GLY A 185 9.23 -14.65 1.18
CA GLY A 185 8.15 -14.88 2.15
C GLY A 185 8.02 -13.74 3.16
N LEU A 186 9.14 -13.25 3.70
CA LEU A 186 9.16 -12.07 4.58
C LEU A 186 8.59 -10.84 3.89
N PHE A 187 9.01 -10.57 2.65
CA PHE A 187 8.51 -9.45 1.87
C PHE A 187 6.99 -9.54 1.65
N LEU A 188 6.48 -10.71 1.26
CA LEU A 188 5.04 -10.94 1.11
C LEU A 188 4.28 -10.77 2.42
N ALA A 189 4.82 -11.29 3.52
CA ALA A 189 4.20 -11.14 4.84
C ALA A 189 4.12 -9.67 5.27
N LEU A 190 5.19 -8.90 5.09
CA LEU A 190 5.19 -7.47 5.37
C LEU A 190 4.22 -6.70 4.46
N LEU A 191 4.16 -7.07 3.18
CA LEU A 191 3.25 -6.47 2.22
C LEU A 191 1.79 -6.70 2.62
N VAL A 192 1.41 -7.95 2.88
CA VAL A 192 0.05 -8.29 3.32
C VAL A 192 -0.29 -7.61 4.64
N LEU A 193 0.63 -7.59 5.60
CA LEU A 193 0.42 -6.95 6.90
C LEU A 193 0.16 -5.44 6.76
N ASN A 194 0.94 -4.75 5.92
CA ASN A 194 0.71 -3.32 5.65
C ASN A 194 -0.58 -3.07 4.87
N LEU A 195 -0.94 -3.93 3.93
CA LEU A 195 -2.22 -3.82 3.21
C LEU A 195 -3.40 -4.04 4.14
N VAL A 196 -3.34 -5.00 5.07
CA VAL A 196 -4.40 -5.23 6.07
C VAL A 196 -4.53 -4.03 7.01
N ALA A 197 -3.40 -3.49 7.50
CA ALA A 197 -3.39 -2.30 8.35
C ALA A 197 -3.93 -1.07 7.59
N GLY A 198 -3.50 -0.89 6.35
CA GLY A 198 -3.97 0.18 5.47
C GLY A 198 -5.46 0.06 5.13
N PHE A 199 -5.94 -1.15 4.84
CA PHE A 199 -7.33 -1.43 4.53
C PHE A 199 -8.27 -0.99 5.64
N GLN A 200 -7.96 -1.30 6.88
CA GLN A 200 -8.82 -0.98 8.04
C GLN A 200 -9.00 0.52 8.27
N VAL A 201 -8.01 1.33 7.91
CA VAL A 201 -7.98 2.76 8.17
C VAL A 201 -8.25 3.59 6.92
N LEU A 202 -7.58 3.26 5.83
CA LEU A 202 -7.57 4.03 4.59
C LEU A 202 -8.54 3.50 3.53
N GLY A 203 -8.99 2.24 3.67
CA GLY A 203 -9.66 1.51 2.61
C GLY A 203 -8.72 0.96 1.54
N THR A 204 -9.24 0.07 0.68
CA THR A 204 -8.43 -0.65 -0.33
C THR A 204 -7.79 0.28 -1.35
N LEU A 205 -8.59 1.18 -1.93
CA LEU A 205 -8.15 2.08 -3.00
C LEU A 205 -7.00 2.98 -2.54
N MET A 206 -7.12 3.53 -1.33
CA MET A 206 -6.14 4.47 -0.81
C MET A 206 -4.85 3.75 -0.38
N ALA A 207 -4.95 2.58 0.23
CA ALA A 207 -3.78 1.81 0.66
C ALA A 207 -2.84 1.50 -0.51
N VAL A 208 -3.40 1.07 -1.65
CA VAL A 208 -2.62 0.78 -2.88
C VAL A 208 -2.13 2.07 -3.54
N GLY A 209 -2.97 3.11 -3.63
CA GLY A 209 -2.61 4.39 -4.22
C GLY A 209 -1.42 5.03 -3.51
N VAL A 210 -1.45 5.10 -2.18
CA VAL A 210 -0.34 5.65 -1.37
C VAL A 210 0.91 4.77 -1.45
N MET A 211 0.78 3.46 -1.64
CA MET A 211 1.91 2.56 -1.79
C MET A 211 2.61 2.72 -3.14
N MET A 212 1.86 2.76 -4.24
CA MET A 212 2.42 2.64 -5.58
C MET A 212 2.76 3.98 -6.24
N LEU A 213 1.88 4.98 -6.14
CA LEU A 213 2.05 6.24 -6.87
C LEU A 213 3.29 7.03 -6.44
N PRO A 214 3.61 7.21 -5.13
CA PRO A 214 4.84 7.89 -4.73
C PRO A 214 6.10 7.11 -5.13
N ALA A 215 6.03 5.77 -5.12
CA ALA A 215 7.15 4.93 -5.55
C ALA A 215 7.47 5.12 -7.04
N VAL A 216 6.44 5.16 -7.89
CA VAL A 216 6.60 5.44 -9.33
C VAL A 216 7.07 6.88 -9.56
N ALA A 217 6.49 7.86 -8.86
CA ALA A 217 6.88 9.26 -8.95
C ALA A 217 8.35 9.46 -8.57
N ALA A 218 8.81 8.90 -7.48
CA ALA A 218 10.20 8.99 -7.02
C ALA A 218 11.20 8.44 -8.03
N ARG A 219 10.83 7.40 -8.79
CA ARG A 219 11.67 6.84 -9.86
C ARG A 219 11.91 7.82 -11.01
N CYS A 220 11.02 8.80 -11.20
CA CYS A 220 11.21 9.85 -12.20
C CYS A 220 12.28 10.89 -11.79
N TRP A 221 12.68 10.94 -10.52
CA TRP A 221 13.60 11.94 -9.98
C TRP A 221 14.95 11.35 -9.53
N ALA A 222 14.97 10.17 -8.93
CA ALA A 222 16.18 9.58 -8.36
C ALA A 222 16.80 8.49 -9.24
N ARG A 223 18.14 8.31 -9.09
CA ARG A 223 18.94 7.30 -9.81
C ARG A 223 19.29 6.11 -8.93
N THR A 224 19.55 6.38 -7.66
CA THR A 224 20.00 5.37 -6.71
C THR A 224 18.83 4.82 -5.94
N LEU A 225 18.87 3.54 -5.60
CA LEU A 225 17.80 2.89 -4.85
C LEU A 225 17.53 3.56 -3.49
N PRO A 226 18.54 3.92 -2.68
CA PRO A 226 18.29 4.68 -1.44
C PRO A 226 17.62 6.02 -1.69
N GLY A 227 17.99 6.72 -2.77
CA GLY A 227 17.37 7.98 -3.17
C GLY A 227 15.89 7.80 -3.57
N ILE A 228 15.57 6.71 -4.30
CA ILE A 228 14.17 6.40 -4.66
C ILE A 228 13.35 6.10 -3.41
N LEU A 229 13.88 5.31 -2.46
CA LEU A 229 13.21 4.98 -1.20
C LEU A 229 12.92 6.23 -0.36
N LEU A 230 13.91 7.11 -0.17
CA LEU A 230 13.76 8.34 0.60
C LEU A 230 12.79 9.32 -0.07
N LEU A 231 12.90 9.49 -1.40
CA LEU A 231 11.99 10.36 -2.13
C LEU A 231 10.56 9.82 -2.13
N ALA A 232 10.36 8.52 -2.31
CA ALA A 232 9.04 7.90 -2.26
C ALA A 232 8.39 8.11 -0.89
N ALA A 233 9.13 7.87 0.19
CA ALA A 233 8.67 8.10 1.56
C ALA A 233 8.33 9.59 1.81
N GLY A 234 9.20 10.50 1.39
CA GLY A 234 8.97 11.94 1.50
C GLY A 234 7.78 12.44 0.68
N MET A 235 7.64 11.98 -0.55
CA MET A 235 6.49 12.29 -1.42
C MET A 235 5.19 11.74 -0.85
N GLY A 236 5.19 10.49 -0.35
CA GLY A 236 4.04 9.90 0.31
C GLY A 236 3.60 10.68 1.55
N ALA A 237 4.56 11.04 2.41
CA ALA A 237 4.31 11.84 3.61
C ALA A 237 3.77 13.24 3.30
N LEU A 238 4.34 13.92 2.31
CA LEU A 238 3.87 15.23 1.84
C LEU A 238 2.45 15.16 1.29
N CYS A 239 2.15 14.15 0.46
CA CYS A 239 0.82 13.98 -0.10
C CYS A 239 -0.22 13.61 0.96
N ALA A 240 0.16 12.81 1.96
CA ALA A 240 -0.71 12.50 3.09
C ALA A 240 -1.10 13.78 3.87
N TRP A 241 -0.12 14.63 4.18
CA TRP A 241 -0.36 15.90 4.86
C TRP A 241 -1.19 16.88 4.00
N LEU A 242 -0.81 17.07 2.73
CA LEU A 242 -1.53 17.96 1.81
C LEU A 242 -2.96 17.45 1.55
N GLY A 243 -3.13 16.14 1.35
CA GLY A 243 -4.44 15.54 1.11
C GLY A 243 -5.40 15.69 2.30
N LEU A 244 -4.90 15.49 3.53
CA LEU A 244 -5.69 15.73 4.74
C LEU A 244 -6.04 17.21 4.91
N SER A 245 -5.09 18.11 4.63
CA SER A 245 -5.34 19.57 4.70
C SER A 245 -6.37 20.01 3.67
N LEU A 246 -6.30 19.46 2.45
CA LEU A 246 -7.26 19.74 1.38
C LEU A 246 -8.64 19.19 1.71
N SER A 247 -8.71 17.96 2.26
CA SER A 247 -9.95 17.37 2.76
C SER A 247 -10.66 18.28 3.75
N TRP A 248 -9.91 18.85 4.69
CA TRP A 248 -10.44 19.81 5.67
C TRP A 248 -10.93 21.10 5.02
N ALA A 249 -10.14 21.66 4.10
CA ALA A 249 -10.43 22.97 3.47
C ALA A 249 -11.69 22.96 2.58
N ILE A 250 -11.93 21.83 1.87
CA ILE A 250 -12.98 21.73 0.84
C ILE A 250 -14.10 20.78 1.29
N SER A 251 -14.03 20.23 2.52
CA SER A 251 -14.98 19.25 3.06
C SER A 251 -15.13 17.99 2.19
N LEU A 252 -14.01 17.52 1.59
CA LEU A 252 -13.96 16.29 0.81
C LEU A 252 -13.70 15.07 1.70
N PRO A 253 -14.15 13.86 1.31
CA PRO A 253 -13.71 12.62 1.96
C PRO A 253 -12.19 12.51 1.95
N ALA A 254 -11.59 12.22 3.11
CA ALA A 254 -10.14 12.29 3.28
C ALA A 254 -9.38 11.25 2.42
N GLY A 255 -9.94 10.04 2.25
CA GLY A 255 -9.36 9.00 1.40
C GLY A 255 -9.15 9.46 -0.04
N PRO A 256 -10.22 9.81 -0.76
CA PRO A 256 -10.13 10.33 -2.13
C PRO A 256 -9.25 11.58 -2.25
N ALA A 257 -9.28 12.49 -1.28
CA ALA A 257 -8.45 13.70 -1.29
C ALA A 257 -6.95 13.38 -1.28
N ILE A 258 -6.53 12.39 -0.48
CA ILE A 258 -5.13 11.93 -0.44
C ILE A 258 -4.75 11.25 -1.76
N VAL A 259 -5.60 10.36 -2.30
CA VAL A 259 -5.32 9.69 -3.58
C VAL A 259 -5.20 10.71 -4.72
N LEU A 260 -6.08 11.70 -4.78
CA LEU A 260 -6.01 12.77 -5.78
C LEU A 260 -4.71 13.57 -5.67
N THR A 261 -4.27 13.89 -4.45
CA THR A 261 -3.01 14.62 -4.21
C THR A 261 -1.80 13.81 -4.68
N VAL A 262 -1.78 12.50 -4.35
CA VAL A 262 -0.71 11.60 -4.79
C VAL A 262 -0.73 11.41 -6.31
N SER A 263 -1.92 11.30 -6.90
CA SER A 263 -2.07 11.20 -8.37
C SER A 263 -1.61 12.47 -9.07
N ALA A 264 -1.96 13.64 -8.54
CA ALA A 264 -1.48 14.92 -9.07
C ALA A 264 0.07 15.00 -9.01
N LEU A 265 0.67 14.61 -7.87
CA LEU A 265 2.13 14.54 -7.74
C LEU A 265 2.74 13.57 -8.76
N PHE A 266 2.12 12.43 -8.99
CA PHE A 266 2.57 11.45 -9.99
C PHE A 266 2.56 12.07 -11.39
N PHE A 267 1.48 12.72 -11.80
CA PHE A 267 1.42 13.38 -13.11
C PHE A 267 2.45 14.50 -13.23
N VAL A 268 2.59 15.34 -12.21
CA VAL A 268 3.64 16.36 -12.18
C VAL A 268 5.03 15.72 -12.33
N SER A 269 5.29 14.63 -11.61
CA SER A 269 6.56 13.91 -11.70
C SER A 269 6.78 13.27 -13.07
N LEU A 270 5.72 12.86 -13.75
CA LEU A 270 5.77 12.29 -15.09
C LEU A 270 6.15 13.35 -16.13
N PHE A 271 5.61 14.57 -16.00
CA PHE A 271 5.90 15.67 -16.94
C PHE A 271 7.22 16.38 -16.64
N PHE A 272 7.51 16.64 -15.36
CA PHE A 272 8.67 17.46 -14.94
C PHE A 272 9.84 16.66 -14.38
N GLY A 273 9.67 15.36 -14.19
CA GLY A 273 10.74 14.50 -13.67
C GLY A 273 11.98 14.51 -14.58
N THR A 274 13.15 14.65 -13.97
CA THR A 274 14.44 14.76 -14.69
C THR A 274 14.74 13.52 -15.57
N ARG A 275 13.99 12.44 -15.40
CA ARG A 275 14.11 11.17 -16.12
C ARG A 275 12.87 10.78 -16.92
N SER A 276 11.82 11.60 -16.91
CA SER A 276 10.68 11.34 -17.76
C SER A 276 11.07 11.58 -19.20
N ARG A 277 11.05 10.52 -20.02
CA ARG A 277 11.37 10.59 -21.46
C ARG A 277 10.33 11.39 -22.27
N LEU A 278 9.21 11.78 -21.65
CA LEU A 278 8.17 12.51 -22.35
C LEU A 278 8.64 13.89 -22.84
N LEU A 279 9.39 14.63 -22.03
CA LEU A 279 9.94 15.93 -22.46
C LEU A 279 11.15 15.81 -23.39
N VAL A 280 11.91 14.71 -23.29
CA VAL A 280 13.05 14.45 -24.19
C VAL A 280 12.53 14.08 -25.57
N GLY A 281 11.48 13.27 -25.66
CA GLY A 281 10.86 12.91 -26.94
C GLY A 281 10.21 14.09 -27.67
N TRP A 282 9.64 15.06 -26.93
CA TRP A 282 9.08 16.29 -27.53
C TRP A 282 10.16 17.22 -28.09
N ARG A 283 11.32 17.32 -27.44
CA ARG A 283 12.44 18.12 -27.93
C ARG A 283 13.09 17.53 -29.20
N THR A 284 13.07 16.22 -29.36
CA THR A 284 13.59 15.55 -30.56
C THR A 284 12.60 15.54 -31.73
N LEU A 285 11.31 15.82 -31.49
CA LEU A 285 10.28 15.94 -32.52
C LEU A 285 10.09 17.39 -33.03
N MET A 286 10.57 18.38 -32.28
CA MET A 286 10.47 19.79 -32.65
C MET A 286 11.81 20.41 -33.08
N GLY A 287 12.92 19.69 -33.08
CA GLY A 287 14.23 20.09 -33.64
C GLY A 287 14.65 19.19 -34.76
#